data_eff04a945080d8076f95d0919b14d102
#
_entry.id   eff04a945080d8076f95d0919b14d102
#
_cell.length_a   1.000
_cell.length_b   1.000
_cell.length_c   1.000
_cell.angle_alpha   90.00
_cell.angle_beta   90.00
_cell.angle_gamma   90.00
#
_symmetry.space_group_name_H-M   'P 1'
#
loop_
_entity.id
_entity.type
_entity.pdbx_description
1 polymer ?
#
loop_
_entity_poly.entity_id
_entity_poly.type
_entity_poly.pdbx_seq_one_letter_code
_entity_poly.pdbx_strand_id
1 'polypeptide(L)'
;MKADLSLMSESLVLADELPAESIDVLLFTNGIFAAKTREETSEGIERDMAVSYLSRFAILQRIAPRLGTTRSDHSIAPRVFVMAAPGAGILGDPADLNAEAGYSGFKAHINTVAANEALVVAGAAGEYPGLSFFGLNPGLVKTGIRSNFLGDGSLTHRLAEAAIGILQQSPEQYAARILPLLFAPDLNKYNGIMFNNKAKPILASQGMNLAYAKQFIASSQSLLSHALR
;
A
#
# COMPACT_ATOMS: atom_id res chain seq x y z
N MET A 1 -7.03 -3.17 18.29
CA MET A 1 -5.84 -4.05 18.07
C MET A 1 -4.62 -3.18 17.88
N LYS A 2 -3.45 -3.63 18.31
CA LYS A 2 -2.16 -2.95 18.11
C LYS A 2 -1.15 -4.01 17.67
N ALA A 3 -0.42 -3.74 16.56
CA ALA A 3 0.60 -4.63 16.01
C ALA A 3 1.76 -3.81 15.46
N ASP A 4 2.97 -4.33 15.49
CA ASP A 4 4.12 -3.77 14.80
C ASP A 4 4.16 -4.28 13.36
N LEU A 5 3.73 -3.46 12.42
CA LEU A 5 3.69 -3.82 10.99
C LEU A 5 5.09 -3.87 10.33
N SER A 6 6.16 -3.63 11.07
CA SER A 6 7.51 -3.93 10.59
C SER A 6 7.85 -5.43 10.69
N LEU A 7 7.02 -6.20 11.42
CA LEU A 7 7.17 -7.65 11.60
C LEU A 7 6.04 -8.40 10.87
N MET A 8 6.42 -9.32 10.02
CA MET A 8 5.47 -10.13 9.25
C MET A 8 4.74 -11.12 10.16
N SER A 9 5.43 -11.63 11.18
CA SER A 9 4.82 -12.48 12.22
C SER A 9 3.68 -11.76 12.94
N GLU A 10 3.87 -10.50 13.38
CA GLU A 10 2.80 -9.71 14.00
C GLU A 10 1.69 -9.32 13.02
N SER A 11 2.04 -9.07 11.76
CA SER A 11 1.07 -8.81 10.69
C SER A 11 0.13 -10.00 10.46
N LEU A 12 0.65 -11.23 10.55
CA LEU A 12 -0.16 -12.45 10.43
C LEU A 12 -1.03 -12.67 11.67
N VAL A 13 -0.50 -12.45 12.88
CA VAL A 13 -1.31 -12.49 14.12
C VAL A 13 -2.46 -11.50 14.04
N LEU A 14 -2.18 -10.25 13.64
CA LEU A 14 -3.22 -9.26 13.42
C LEU A 14 -4.27 -9.74 12.42
N ALA A 15 -3.84 -10.33 11.31
CA ALA A 15 -4.74 -10.85 10.28
C ALA A 15 -5.67 -11.96 10.82
N ASP A 16 -5.15 -12.84 11.69
CA ASP A 16 -5.93 -13.91 12.32
C ASP A 16 -6.98 -13.37 13.31
N GLU A 17 -6.67 -12.27 14.00
CA GLU A 17 -7.59 -11.63 14.94
C GLU A 17 -8.67 -10.76 14.28
N LEU A 18 -8.49 -10.37 13.00
CA LEU A 18 -9.49 -9.57 12.28
C LEU A 18 -10.77 -10.37 12.01
N PRO A 19 -11.97 -9.79 12.26
CA PRO A 19 -13.24 -10.39 11.89
C PRO A 19 -13.48 -10.25 10.38
N ALA A 20 -12.58 -10.83 9.58
CA ALA A 20 -12.52 -10.64 8.14
C ALA A 20 -13.83 -11.00 7.43
N GLU A 21 -14.56 -11.97 7.97
CA GLU A 21 -15.83 -12.48 7.42
C GLU A 21 -16.91 -11.41 7.31
N SER A 22 -16.87 -10.39 8.19
CA SER A 22 -17.86 -9.30 8.25
C SER A 22 -17.36 -8.00 7.61
N ILE A 23 -16.14 -7.97 7.05
CA ILE A 23 -15.56 -6.75 6.49
C ILE A 23 -16.03 -6.56 5.03
N ASP A 24 -16.63 -5.41 4.76
CA ASP A 24 -17.01 -4.96 3.41
C ASP A 24 -15.92 -4.16 2.71
N VAL A 25 -15.15 -3.39 3.48
CA VAL A 25 -14.13 -2.49 2.95
C VAL A 25 -12.86 -2.62 3.78
N LEU A 26 -11.79 -3.04 3.14
CA LEU A 26 -10.44 -3.06 3.69
C LEU A 26 -9.65 -1.89 3.10
N LEU A 27 -9.14 -1.00 3.94
CA LEU A 27 -8.37 0.16 3.52
C LEU A 27 -6.97 0.14 4.15
N PHE A 28 -5.95 -0.04 3.32
CA PHE A 28 -4.55 0.04 3.73
C PHE A 28 -4.03 1.47 3.62
N THR A 29 -3.66 2.06 4.77
CA THR A 29 -3.12 3.43 4.86
C THR A 29 -1.77 3.51 5.57
N ASN A 30 -1.31 2.41 6.17
CA ASN A 30 -0.02 2.33 6.84
C ASN A 30 1.14 2.57 5.86
N GLY A 31 2.14 3.30 6.30
CA GLY A 31 3.34 3.52 5.48
C GLY A 31 4.31 4.47 6.18
N ILE A 32 5.56 4.35 5.81
CA ILE A 32 6.66 5.21 6.24
C ILE A 32 7.49 5.61 5.02
N PHE A 33 8.52 6.43 5.22
CA PHE A 33 9.57 6.66 4.22
C PHE A 33 10.81 5.88 4.62
N ALA A 34 11.50 5.33 3.63
CA ALA A 34 12.79 4.69 3.81
C ALA A 34 13.81 5.65 4.43
N ALA A 35 14.64 5.15 5.33
CA ALA A 35 15.73 5.90 5.93
C ALA A 35 16.86 6.16 4.92
N LYS A 36 17.79 7.08 5.25
CA LYS A 36 18.95 7.37 4.40
C LYS A 36 19.91 6.18 4.27
N THR A 37 20.02 5.40 5.33
CA THR A 37 20.76 4.13 5.39
C THR A 37 19.78 2.98 5.51
N ARG A 38 20.13 1.82 4.97
CA ARG A 38 19.29 0.64 5.06
C ARG A 38 19.06 0.25 6.52
N GLU A 39 17.82 0.26 6.94
CA GLU A 39 17.36 -0.27 8.22
C GLU A 39 16.66 -1.60 7.96
N GLU A 40 17.03 -2.60 8.73
CA GLU A 40 16.50 -3.95 8.59
C GLU A 40 15.71 -4.33 9.85
N THR A 41 14.59 -4.99 9.67
CA THR A 41 13.82 -5.55 10.78
C THR A 41 14.49 -6.80 11.32
N SER A 42 14.07 -7.26 12.50
CA SER A 42 14.58 -8.53 13.05
C SER A 42 14.26 -9.77 12.19
N GLU A 43 13.36 -9.63 11.22
CA GLU A 43 12.98 -10.65 10.24
C GLU A 43 13.74 -10.51 8.91
N GLY A 44 14.77 -9.64 8.84
CA GLY A 44 15.63 -9.48 7.66
C GLY A 44 15.02 -8.65 6.53
N ILE A 45 13.94 -7.90 6.77
CA ILE A 45 13.26 -7.11 5.75
C ILE A 45 13.64 -5.63 5.87
N GLU A 46 13.85 -4.97 4.73
CA GLU A 46 14.03 -3.51 4.70
C GLU A 46 12.77 -2.85 5.29
N ARG A 47 12.98 -1.89 6.19
CA ARG A 47 11.94 -1.40 7.09
C ARG A 47 10.77 -0.71 6.39
N ASP A 48 11.01 0.08 5.34
CA ASP A 48 9.92 0.69 4.57
C ASP A 48 9.16 -0.38 3.77
N MET A 49 9.88 -1.30 3.15
CA MET A 49 9.29 -2.44 2.45
C MET A 49 8.39 -3.25 3.38
N ALA A 50 8.87 -3.55 4.60
CA ALA A 50 8.08 -4.26 5.60
C ALA A 50 6.78 -3.52 5.94
N VAL A 51 6.89 -2.24 6.37
CA VAL A 51 5.74 -1.46 6.88
C VAL A 51 4.80 -1.03 5.76
N SER A 52 5.34 -0.53 4.64
CA SER A 52 4.54 0.15 3.62
C SER A 52 3.94 -0.79 2.56
N TYR A 53 4.44 -2.04 2.49
CA TYR A 53 3.97 -2.98 1.49
C TYR A 53 3.83 -4.43 2.00
N LEU A 54 4.92 -5.07 2.49
CA LEU A 54 4.90 -6.51 2.74
C LEU A 54 3.91 -6.91 3.84
N SER A 55 3.72 -6.06 4.86
CA SER A 55 2.67 -6.23 5.89
C SER A 55 1.26 -6.27 5.28
N ARG A 56 0.99 -5.39 4.32
CA ARG A 56 -0.31 -5.36 3.59
C ARG A 56 -0.50 -6.64 2.80
N PHE A 57 0.55 -7.07 2.11
CA PHE A 57 0.56 -8.31 1.35
C PHE A 57 0.32 -9.52 2.26
N ALA A 58 1.04 -9.63 3.39
CA ALA A 58 0.89 -10.71 4.37
C ALA A 58 -0.53 -10.76 4.96
N ILE A 59 -1.04 -9.61 5.41
CA ILE A 59 -2.41 -9.49 5.92
C ILE A 59 -3.41 -9.94 4.86
N LEU A 60 -3.31 -9.40 3.64
CA LEU A 60 -4.24 -9.71 2.56
C LEU A 60 -4.21 -11.19 2.19
N GLN A 61 -3.03 -11.79 2.05
CA GLN A 61 -2.90 -13.24 1.80
C GLN A 61 -3.66 -14.07 2.84
N ARG A 62 -3.59 -13.66 4.10
CA ARG A 62 -4.20 -14.39 5.22
C ARG A 62 -5.72 -14.23 5.29
N ILE A 63 -6.24 -13.01 5.03
CA ILE A 63 -7.67 -12.72 5.20
C ILE A 63 -8.49 -12.85 3.91
N ALA A 64 -7.90 -12.77 2.72
CA ALA A 64 -8.61 -12.75 1.46
C ALA A 64 -9.62 -13.90 1.29
N PRO A 65 -9.31 -15.16 1.67
CA PRO A 65 -10.26 -16.26 1.55
C PRO A 65 -11.50 -16.12 2.46
N ARG A 66 -11.40 -15.29 3.51
CA ARG A 66 -12.47 -15.09 4.51
C ARG A 66 -13.18 -13.74 4.35
N LEU A 67 -12.61 -12.82 3.56
CA LEU A 67 -13.07 -11.43 3.52
C LEU A 67 -14.52 -11.34 3.03
N GLY A 68 -15.41 -10.83 3.88
CA GLY A 68 -16.82 -10.59 3.56
C GLY A 68 -17.69 -11.83 3.41
N THR A 69 -17.28 -13.01 3.87
CA THR A 69 -18.00 -14.27 3.64
C THR A 69 -19.29 -14.43 4.46
N THR A 70 -19.47 -13.69 5.57
CA THR A 70 -20.68 -13.73 6.40
C THR A 70 -21.61 -12.54 6.18
N ARG A 71 -21.38 -11.72 5.15
CA ARG A 71 -22.26 -10.60 4.83
C ARG A 71 -23.64 -11.07 4.37
N SER A 72 -24.65 -10.29 4.69
CA SER A 72 -26.03 -10.58 4.27
C SER A 72 -26.29 -10.27 2.79
N ASP A 73 -25.55 -9.32 2.21
CA ASP A 73 -25.64 -8.93 0.80
C ASP A 73 -24.34 -9.29 0.07
N HIS A 74 -24.43 -10.21 -0.86
CA HIS A 74 -23.34 -10.65 -1.73
C HIS A 74 -23.39 -10.04 -3.14
N SER A 75 -24.33 -9.11 -3.40
CA SER A 75 -24.44 -8.42 -4.71
C SER A 75 -23.26 -7.52 -4.99
N ILE A 76 -22.55 -7.08 -3.94
CA ILE A 76 -21.36 -6.23 -4.02
C ILE A 76 -20.18 -7.01 -3.46
N ALA A 77 -19.12 -7.19 -4.24
CA ALA A 77 -17.88 -7.82 -3.76
C ALA A 77 -17.22 -6.97 -2.66
N PRO A 78 -16.56 -7.58 -1.66
CA PRO A 78 -15.72 -6.87 -0.72
C PRO A 78 -14.63 -6.06 -1.44
N ARG A 79 -14.30 -4.91 -0.91
CA ARG A 79 -13.40 -3.94 -1.55
C ARG A 79 -12.09 -3.82 -0.80
N VAL A 80 -11.00 -3.87 -1.54
CA VAL A 80 -9.65 -3.63 -1.02
C VAL A 80 -9.12 -2.34 -1.63
N PHE A 81 -8.86 -1.35 -0.79
CA PHE A 81 -8.24 -0.09 -1.20
C PHE A 81 -6.79 -0.06 -0.73
N VAL A 82 -5.88 0.18 -1.65
CA VAL A 82 -4.44 0.28 -1.38
C VAL A 82 -4.00 1.73 -1.57
N MET A 83 -3.68 2.41 -0.46
CA MET A 83 -3.19 3.78 -0.51
C MET A 83 -1.68 3.79 -0.63
N ALA A 84 -1.20 4.37 -1.75
CA ALA A 84 0.22 4.58 -2.04
C ALA A 84 0.35 5.79 -2.98
N ALA A 85 1.07 5.67 -4.09
CA ALA A 85 1.07 6.68 -5.15
C ALA A 85 0.92 6.01 -6.54
N PRO A 86 -0.13 5.19 -6.77
CA PRO A 86 -0.33 4.55 -8.05
C PRO A 86 -0.49 5.59 -9.16
N GLY A 87 -0.10 5.22 -10.38
CA GLY A 87 -0.13 6.11 -11.54
C GLY A 87 0.93 7.19 -11.55
N ALA A 88 1.94 7.10 -10.69
CA ALA A 88 3.04 8.06 -10.63
C ALA A 88 4.14 7.84 -11.69
N GLY A 89 3.97 6.86 -12.58
CA GLY A 89 4.98 6.49 -13.59
C GLY A 89 6.16 5.71 -13.02
N ILE A 90 6.02 5.11 -11.84
CA ILE A 90 7.07 4.38 -11.14
C ILE A 90 6.86 2.88 -11.36
N LEU A 91 7.89 2.19 -11.89
CA LEU A 91 7.82 0.74 -12.10
C LEU A 91 8.51 -0.07 -11.00
N GLY A 92 9.51 0.50 -10.33
CA GLY A 92 10.30 -0.22 -9.33
C GLY A 92 11.11 -1.38 -9.93
N ASP A 93 11.63 -2.23 -9.05
CA ASP A 93 12.40 -3.43 -9.41
C ASP A 93 11.94 -4.64 -8.58
N PRO A 94 11.15 -5.55 -9.15
CA PRO A 94 10.71 -6.74 -8.42
C PRO A 94 11.86 -7.72 -8.12
N ALA A 95 13.00 -7.64 -8.82
CA ALA A 95 14.13 -8.54 -8.59
C ALA A 95 14.93 -8.15 -7.33
N ASP A 96 14.84 -6.89 -6.89
CA ASP A 96 15.48 -6.40 -5.66
C ASP A 96 14.45 -5.78 -4.70
N LEU A 97 13.41 -6.55 -4.37
CA LEU A 97 12.31 -6.07 -3.55
C LEU A 97 12.76 -5.66 -2.13
N ASN A 98 13.77 -6.33 -1.58
CA ASN A 98 14.33 -6.05 -0.26
C ASN A 98 15.42 -4.98 -0.25
N ALA A 99 15.68 -4.34 -1.39
CA ALA A 99 16.70 -3.30 -1.57
C ALA A 99 18.10 -3.71 -1.04
N GLU A 100 18.58 -4.91 -1.42
CA GLU A 100 19.87 -5.46 -1.03
C GLU A 100 20.99 -4.99 -1.97
N ALA A 101 20.66 -4.72 -3.24
CA ALA A 101 21.63 -4.31 -4.24
C ALA A 101 21.76 -2.79 -4.33
N GLY A 102 22.78 -2.21 -3.67
CA GLY A 102 23.10 -0.79 -3.80
C GLY A 102 21.98 0.10 -3.23
N TYR A 103 21.76 0.04 -1.94
CA TYR A 103 20.71 0.76 -1.22
C TYR A 103 20.69 2.27 -1.50
N SER A 104 19.51 2.76 -1.76
CA SER A 104 19.17 4.17 -1.73
C SER A 104 17.77 4.30 -1.15
N GLY A 105 17.58 5.09 -0.10
CA GLY A 105 16.26 5.27 0.52
C GLY A 105 15.19 5.71 -0.49
N PHE A 106 15.53 6.52 -1.47
CA PHE A 106 14.60 6.89 -2.54
C PHE A 106 14.21 5.67 -3.40
N LYS A 107 15.18 4.84 -3.84
CA LYS A 107 14.90 3.62 -4.62
C LYS A 107 14.08 2.61 -3.80
N ALA A 108 14.43 2.40 -2.53
CA ALA A 108 13.67 1.53 -1.65
C ALA A 108 12.21 2.00 -1.54
N HIS A 109 12.00 3.29 -1.29
CA HIS A 109 10.64 3.84 -1.19
C HIS A 109 9.84 3.71 -2.49
N ILE A 110 10.40 4.08 -3.65
CA ILE A 110 9.67 3.93 -4.92
C ILE A 110 9.37 2.48 -5.25
N ASN A 111 10.17 1.54 -4.75
CA ASN A 111 9.90 0.10 -4.89
C ASN A 111 8.65 -0.32 -4.09
N THR A 112 8.44 0.22 -2.89
CA THR A 112 7.20 0.00 -2.13
C THR A 112 5.98 0.58 -2.85
N VAL A 113 6.13 1.75 -3.48
CA VAL A 113 5.06 2.39 -4.27
C VAL A 113 4.66 1.51 -5.45
N ALA A 114 5.65 1.01 -6.22
CA ALA A 114 5.41 0.13 -7.36
C ALA A 114 4.78 -1.21 -6.94
N ALA A 115 5.25 -1.80 -5.83
CA ALA A 115 4.70 -3.04 -5.29
C ALA A 115 3.22 -2.90 -4.87
N ASN A 116 2.84 -1.78 -4.27
CA ASN A 116 1.45 -1.48 -3.93
C ASN A 116 0.58 -1.31 -5.19
N GLU A 117 1.08 -0.67 -6.24
CA GLU A 117 0.38 -0.56 -7.51
C GLU A 117 0.23 -1.94 -8.18
N ALA A 118 1.29 -2.76 -8.17
CA ALA A 118 1.27 -4.13 -8.66
C ALA A 118 0.23 -4.99 -7.93
N LEU A 119 0.08 -4.82 -6.61
CA LEU A 119 -0.94 -5.51 -5.81
C LEU A 119 -2.36 -5.19 -6.30
N VAL A 120 -2.64 -3.93 -6.65
CA VAL A 120 -3.94 -3.53 -7.21
C VAL A 120 -4.15 -4.16 -8.59
N VAL A 121 -3.15 -4.12 -9.46
CA VAL A 121 -3.23 -4.69 -10.82
C VAL A 121 -3.42 -6.20 -10.79
N ALA A 122 -2.65 -6.92 -9.98
CA ALA A 122 -2.76 -8.38 -9.84
C ALA A 122 -4.09 -8.78 -9.18
N GLY A 123 -4.49 -8.09 -8.11
CA GLY A 123 -5.74 -8.34 -7.41
C GLY A 123 -6.96 -8.16 -8.31
N ALA A 124 -6.99 -7.08 -9.10
CA ALA A 124 -8.06 -6.82 -10.06
C ALA A 124 -8.12 -7.85 -11.19
N ALA A 125 -6.99 -8.49 -11.51
CA ALA A 125 -6.90 -9.54 -12.52
C ALA A 125 -7.24 -10.94 -11.98
N GLY A 126 -7.67 -11.06 -10.72
CA GLY A 126 -8.17 -12.31 -10.14
C GLY A 126 -7.18 -13.06 -9.25
N GLU A 127 -6.06 -12.44 -8.85
CA GLU A 127 -5.14 -13.03 -7.84
C GLU A 127 -5.87 -13.37 -6.54
N TYR A 128 -6.91 -12.60 -6.19
CA TYR A 128 -7.78 -12.82 -5.03
C TYR A 128 -9.23 -12.90 -5.50
N PRO A 129 -9.75 -14.10 -5.81
CA PRO A 129 -11.10 -14.27 -6.34
C PRO A 129 -12.18 -13.71 -5.42
N GLY A 130 -13.18 -13.07 -6.00
CA GLY A 130 -14.32 -12.52 -5.26
C GLY A 130 -14.08 -11.15 -4.61
N LEU A 131 -12.89 -10.58 -4.72
CA LEU A 131 -12.57 -9.25 -4.20
C LEU A 131 -12.44 -8.21 -5.33
N SER A 132 -12.76 -6.97 -5.02
CA SER A 132 -12.51 -5.82 -5.91
C SER A 132 -11.39 -4.94 -5.36
N PHE A 133 -10.43 -4.57 -6.22
CA PHE A 133 -9.23 -3.83 -5.85
C PHE A 133 -9.23 -2.42 -6.42
N PHE A 134 -8.77 -1.45 -5.63
CA PHE A 134 -8.71 -0.05 -5.99
C PHE A 134 -7.43 0.60 -5.46
N GLY A 135 -6.81 1.46 -6.26
CA GLY A 135 -5.65 2.23 -5.85
C GLY A 135 -6.02 3.65 -5.43
N LEU A 136 -5.40 4.16 -4.37
CA LEU A 136 -5.58 5.53 -3.91
C LEU A 136 -4.24 6.27 -3.92
N ASN A 137 -4.15 7.35 -4.70
CA ASN A 137 -3.01 8.25 -4.70
C ASN A 137 -3.39 9.53 -3.96
N PRO A 138 -3.01 9.69 -2.68
CA PRO A 138 -3.38 10.85 -1.88
C PRO A 138 -2.64 12.12 -2.31
N GLY A 139 -1.59 11.98 -3.14
CA GLY A 139 -0.68 13.08 -3.43
C GLY A 139 0.08 13.52 -2.18
N LEU A 140 0.32 14.82 -2.07
CA LEU A 140 1.00 15.39 -0.91
C LEU A 140 -0.02 15.66 0.22
N VAL A 141 0.00 14.81 1.24
CA VAL A 141 -0.79 15.00 2.46
C VAL A 141 0.12 15.43 3.61
N LYS A 142 -0.35 16.35 4.43
CA LYS A 142 0.39 16.84 5.60
C LYS A 142 0.39 15.77 6.70
N THR A 143 1.42 14.91 6.67
CA THR A 143 1.62 13.84 7.66
C THR A 143 3.08 13.83 8.12
N GLY A 144 3.37 13.18 9.25
CA GLY A 144 4.73 13.01 9.78
C GLY A 144 5.62 12.03 8.98
N ILE A 145 5.14 11.48 7.87
CA ILE A 145 5.81 10.41 7.12
C ILE A 145 7.22 10.78 6.61
N ARG A 146 7.51 12.07 6.44
CA ARG A 146 8.81 12.55 5.92
C ARG A 146 9.87 12.81 6.99
N SER A 147 9.52 12.78 8.27
CA SER A 147 10.48 13.02 9.35
C SER A 147 11.66 12.04 9.29
N ASN A 148 11.41 10.79 8.89
CA ASN A 148 12.44 9.77 8.75
C ASN A 148 13.47 10.08 7.62
N PHE A 149 13.04 10.75 6.55
CA PHE A 149 13.91 11.03 5.39
C PHE A 149 14.69 12.34 5.53
N LEU A 150 14.05 13.41 6.02
CA LEU A 150 14.65 14.74 6.06
C LEU A 150 15.40 15.03 7.38
N GLY A 151 15.15 14.25 8.43
CA GLY A 151 15.65 14.50 9.79
C GLY A 151 14.92 15.67 10.46
N ASP A 152 14.57 15.52 11.71
CA ASP A 152 13.88 16.56 12.45
C ASP A 152 14.80 17.78 12.69
N GLY A 153 14.33 18.98 12.33
CA GLY A 153 14.90 20.25 12.78
C GLY A 153 15.89 20.96 11.87
N SER A 154 16.20 20.46 10.66
CA SER A 154 17.06 21.21 9.73
C SER A 154 16.32 22.43 9.12
N LEU A 155 17.07 23.55 8.89
CA LEU A 155 16.51 24.74 8.21
C LEU A 155 15.97 24.42 6.82
N THR A 156 16.60 23.49 6.11
CA THR A 156 16.14 22.97 4.81
C THR A 156 14.83 22.19 4.93
N HIS A 157 14.65 21.42 6.02
CA HIS A 157 13.39 20.75 6.34
C HIS A 157 12.27 21.78 6.55
N ARG A 158 12.50 22.81 7.38
CA ARG A 158 11.50 23.86 7.67
C ARG A 158 11.10 24.67 6.44
N LEU A 159 12.03 24.98 5.55
CA LEU A 159 11.77 25.69 4.30
C LEU A 159 11.05 24.80 3.27
N ALA A 160 11.45 23.54 3.16
CA ALA A 160 10.76 22.57 2.32
C ALA A 160 9.33 22.30 2.81
N GLU A 161 9.14 22.12 4.11
CA GLU A 161 7.81 21.96 4.74
C GLU A 161 6.93 23.21 4.56
N ALA A 162 7.48 24.41 4.66
CA ALA A 162 6.75 25.66 4.45
C ALA A 162 6.32 25.83 2.97
N ALA A 163 7.19 25.52 2.01
CA ALA A 163 6.89 25.58 0.58
C ALA A 163 5.88 24.50 0.15
N ILE A 164 6.00 23.30 0.71
CA ILE A 164 5.11 22.17 0.46
C ILE A 164 3.78 22.37 1.20
N GLY A 165 3.79 23.00 2.37
CA GLY A 165 2.58 23.23 3.21
C GLY A 165 1.48 24.05 2.53
N ILE A 166 1.82 24.88 1.53
CA ILE A 166 0.85 25.66 0.74
C ILE A 166 0.10 24.76 -0.28
N LEU A 167 0.69 23.63 -0.69
CA LEU A 167 0.15 22.73 -1.69
C LEU A 167 -0.43 21.43 -1.09
N GLN A 168 -0.30 21.24 0.22
CA GLN A 168 -0.74 20.02 0.91
C GLN A 168 -2.20 20.13 1.35
N GLN A 169 -2.96 19.09 1.08
CA GLN A 169 -4.26 18.90 1.73
C GLN A 169 -4.09 18.27 3.12
N SER A 170 -5.02 18.59 4.04
CA SER A 170 -5.04 17.90 5.34
C SER A 170 -5.54 16.46 5.18
N PRO A 171 -5.19 15.56 6.13
CA PRO A 171 -5.74 14.19 6.16
C PRO A 171 -7.26 14.19 6.16
N GLU A 172 -7.90 15.10 6.91
CA GLU A 172 -9.36 15.22 7.02
C GLU A 172 -9.98 15.64 5.69
N GLN A 173 -9.37 16.59 4.97
CA GLN A 173 -9.83 17.03 3.65
C GLN A 173 -9.75 15.90 2.63
N TYR A 174 -8.67 15.11 2.67
CA TYR A 174 -8.55 13.95 1.80
C TYR A 174 -9.56 12.86 2.18
N ALA A 175 -9.67 12.52 3.46
CA ALA A 175 -10.62 11.54 3.97
C ALA A 175 -12.07 11.90 3.59
N ALA A 176 -12.49 13.14 3.80
CA ALA A 176 -13.83 13.63 3.42
C ALA A 176 -14.09 13.45 1.91
N ARG A 177 -13.05 13.58 1.09
CA ARG A 177 -13.17 13.46 -0.37
C ARG A 177 -13.29 12.01 -0.84
N ILE A 178 -12.53 11.09 -0.23
CA ILE A 178 -12.54 9.68 -0.65
C ILE A 178 -13.63 8.85 0.01
N LEU A 179 -14.14 9.27 1.18
CA LEU A 179 -15.13 8.50 1.92
C LEU A 179 -16.38 8.13 1.07
N PRO A 180 -16.99 9.05 0.30
CA PRO A 180 -18.10 8.67 -0.59
C PRO A 180 -17.70 7.64 -1.65
N LEU A 181 -16.44 7.67 -2.11
CA LEU A 181 -15.92 6.74 -3.10
C LEU A 181 -15.84 5.30 -2.55
N LEU A 182 -15.39 5.16 -1.29
CA LEU A 182 -15.24 3.83 -0.68
C LEU A 182 -16.55 3.03 -0.67
N PHE A 183 -17.68 3.74 -0.58
CA PHE A 183 -19.02 3.16 -0.48
C PHE A 183 -19.88 3.37 -1.73
N ALA A 184 -19.33 3.91 -2.82
CA ALA A 184 -20.08 4.16 -4.06
C ALA A 184 -20.67 2.86 -4.63
N PRO A 185 -22.00 2.73 -4.85
CA PRO A 185 -22.63 1.46 -5.25
C PRO A 185 -22.05 0.89 -6.55
N ASP A 186 -21.79 1.76 -7.51
CA ASP A 186 -21.35 1.34 -8.85
C ASP A 186 -19.86 1.06 -8.97
N LEU A 187 -19.07 1.24 -7.90
CA LEU A 187 -17.62 1.17 -7.98
C LEU A 187 -17.11 -0.22 -8.41
N ASN A 188 -17.81 -1.29 -8.02
CA ASN A 188 -17.42 -2.65 -8.37
C ASN A 188 -17.43 -2.95 -9.87
N LYS A 189 -18.12 -2.13 -10.69
CA LYS A 189 -18.07 -2.20 -12.16
C LYS A 189 -16.69 -1.83 -12.72
N TYR A 190 -15.84 -1.23 -11.90
CA TYR A 190 -14.55 -0.64 -12.27
C TYR A 190 -13.39 -1.23 -11.46
N ASN A 191 -13.40 -2.56 -11.27
CA ASN A 191 -12.32 -3.26 -10.56
C ASN A 191 -10.95 -2.93 -11.18
N GLY A 192 -9.98 -2.57 -10.35
CA GLY A 192 -8.63 -2.18 -10.78
C GLY A 192 -8.44 -0.68 -11.02
N ILE A 193 -9.49 0.13 -10.93
CA ILE A 193 -9.36 1.58 -11.10
C ILE A 193 -8.55 2.18 -9.96
N MET A 194 -7.79 3.22 -10.29
CA MET A 194 -7.01 3.99 -9.32
C MET A 194 -7.52 5.43 -9.29
N PHE A 195 -7.36 6.12 -8.17
CA PHE A 195 -7.88 7.47 -7.98
C PHE A 195 -6.79 8.40 -7.48
N ASN A 196 -6.76 9.62 -8.02
CA ASN A 196 -5.85 10.66 -7.55
C ASN A 196 -6.38 11.37 -6.29
N ASN A 197 -5.61 12.36 -5.82
CA ASN A 197 -5.95 13.16 -4.63
C ASN A 197 -7.24 13.99 -4.73
N LYS A 198 -7.86 14.05 -5.91
CA LYS A 198 -9.17 14.67 -6.15
C LYS A 198 -10.29 13.65 -6.32
N ALA A 199 -10.05 12.38 -5.96
CA ALA A 199 -10.96 11.25 -6.20
C ALA A 199 -11.36 11.07 -7.68
N LYS A 200 -10.49 11.50 -8.61
CA LYS A 200 -10.70 11.28 -10.05
C LYS A 200 -9.95 10.04 -10.50
N PRO A 201 -10.53 9.24 -11.41
CA PRO A 201 -9.88 8.06 -11.92
C PRO A 201 -8.58 8.39 -12.66
N ILE A 202 -7.59 7.55 -12.49
CA ILE A 202 -6.29 7.60 -13.17
C ILE A 202 -5.91 6.20 -13.67
N LEU A 203 -5.05 6.18 -14.67
CA LEU A 203 -4.48 4.93 -15.18
C LEU A 203 -3.32 4.47 -14.31
N ALA A 204 -3.03 3.18 -14.36
CA ALA A 204 -1.79 2.61 -13.82
C ALA A 204 -0.57 3.21 -14.52
N SER A 205 0.58 3.17 -13.86
CA SER A 205 1.86 3.58 -14.42
C SER A 205 2.14 2.85 -15.74
N GLN A 206 2.61 3.58 -16.74
CA GLN A 206 2.95 2.97 -18.03
C GLN A 206 3.98 1.85 -17.82
N GLY A 207 3.68 0.65 -18.28
CA GLY A 207 4.51 -0.55 -18.08
C GLY A 207 4.07 -1.41 -16.87
N MET A 208 3.29 -0.93 -15.94
CA MET A 208 2.71 -1.72 -14.84
C MET A 208 1.54 -2.56 -15.38
N ASN A 209 1.85 -3.53 -16.23
CA ASN A 209 0.89 -4.51 -16.75
C ASN A 209 0.81 -5.75 -15.84
N LEU A 210 -0.12 -6.64 -16.12
CA LEU A 210 -0.32 -7.85 -15.32
C LEU A 210 0.92 -8.74 -15.24
N ALA A 211 1.66 -8.89 -16.35
CA ALA A 211 2.87 -9.73 -16.36
C ALA A 211 3.95 -9.16 -15.43
N TYR A 212 4.12 -7.84 -15.42
CA TYR A 212 5.05 -7.16 -14.53
C TYR A 212 4.57 -7.18 -13.07
N ALA A 213 3.29 -6.95 -12.83
CA ALA A 213 2.69 -7.04 -11.49
C ALA A 213 2.86 -8.44 -10.88
N LYS A 214 2.71 -9.51 -11.66
CA LYS A 214 2.94 -10.88 -11.20
C LYS A 214 4.38 -11.15 -10.74
N GLN A 215 5.38 -10.44 -11.28
CA GLN A 215 6.75 -10.55 -10.78
C GLN A 215 6.86 -10.00 -9.35
N PHE A 216 6.21 -8.86 -9.06
CA PHE A 216 6.13 -8.34 -7.69
C PHE A 216 5.44 -9.34 -6.74
N ILE A 217 4.33 -9.94 -7.16
CA ILE A 217 3.61 -10.92 -6.33
C ILE A 217 4.51 -12.12 -6.01
N ALA A 218 5.20 -12.68 -7.02
CA ALA A 218 6.12 -13.81 -6.82
C ALA A 218 7.28 -13.46 -5.88
N SER A 219 7.91 -12.30 -6.08
CA SER A 219 8.99 -11.83 -5.20
C SER A 219 8.50 -11.56 -3.78
N SER A 220 7.26 -11.05 -3.63
CA SER A 220 6.63 -10.82 -2.31
C SER A 220 6.39 -12.13 -1.57
N GLN A 221 5.91 -13.16 -2.26
CA GLN A 221 5.75 -14.50 -1.67
C GLN A 221 7.09 -15.08 -1.20
N SER A 222 8.13 -14.94 -2.01
CA SER A 222 9.48 -15.40 -1.66
C SER A 222 10.01 -14.66 -0.44
N LEU A 223 9.88 -13.33 -0.43
CA LEU A 223 10.36 -12.48 0.67
C LEU A 223 9.59 -12.74 1.96
N LEU A 224 8.27 -12.86 1.90
CA LEU A 224 7.44 -13.21 3.06
C LEU A 224 7.81 -14.59 3.62
N SER A 225 8.04 -15.58 2.76
CA SER A 225 8.46 -16.91 3.17
C SER A 225 9.86 -16.91 3.80
N HIS A 226 10.73 -15.99 3.41
CA HIS A 226 12.04 -15.80 4.03
C HIS A 226 11.91 -15.19 5.43
N ALA A 227 11.10 -14.15 5.59
CA ALA A 227 10.86 -13.45 6.86
C ALA A 227 10.29 -14.36 7.97
N LEU A 228 9.56 -15.41 7.59
CA LEU A 228 8.86 -16.31 8.53
C LEU A 228 9.64 -17.60 8.87
N ARG A 229 10.89 -17.73 8.48
CA ARG A 229 11.77 -18.86 8.81
C ARG A 229 12.46 -18.66 10.15
#